data_88484b2793c3f3d4665ff1d74b4405f0
#
_entry.id   88484b2793c3f3d4665ff1d74b4405f0
#
_cell.length_a   1.000
_cell.length_b   1.000
_cell.length_c   1.000
_cell.angle_alpha   90.00
_cell.angle_beta   90.00
_cell.angle_gamma   90.00
#
_symmetry.space_group_name_H-M   'P 1'
#
loop_
_entity.id
_entity.type
_entity.pdbx_description
1 polymer ?
#
loop_
_entity_poly.entity_id
_entity_poly.type
_entity_poly.pdbx_seq_one_letter_code
_entity_poly.pdbx_strand_id
1 'polypeptide(L)'
;EYFISAHGARKGMSDTALRTADSGYLTRRLVDVSQDLIIREIDCSEDSENIPGMWIDAFMDGREVIESLEERMTGRYAAADIVDPATGEVLVKADHMITPKRAAMVAEAGVTKVKIRTALSCRSHLGICAKCYGANMATGQVVQVGEAVGIIAAQSIGEPGTQLTMRTFHTGGVAGDDITQGLPRVEELFEARKPKGLAIIAEFGGTVSIRDTKKKREIVITNDETGDSKAYLIPYGSRIKVQEGQVLEAGDELTEGSVNPHDILRIKGVRAVQDYMIQEVQRVYRLQGVEINDKHVEVIVRQMLKKIRIENSGDTEFLPGTLVDVLDFEEINENLKELGERPAEGVQVMLGITKA
;
A
#
# COMPACT_ATOMS: atom_id res chain seq x y z
N GLU A 1 34.40 20.96 24.29
CA GLU A 1 33.47 20.82 23.14
C GLU A 1 33.89 19.67 22.24
N TYR A 2 35.17 19.58 21.75
CA TYR A 2 35.66 18.51 20.85
C TYR A 2 35.44 17.10 21.39
N PHE A 3 35.73 16.84 22.67
CA PHE A 3 35.54 15.51 23.27
C PHE A 3 34.06 15.13 23.33
N ILE A 4 33.16 16.05 23.58
CA ILE A 4 31.71 15.79 23.60
C ILE A 4 31.22 15.46 22.20
N SER A 5 31.64 16.25 21.19
CA SER A 5 31.29 15.99 19.80
C SER A 5 31.88 14.65 19.28
N ALA A 6 33.11 14.31 19.71
CA ALA A 6 33.75 13.02 19.35
C ALA A 6 32.99 11.80 19.94
N HIS A 7 32.47 11.91 21.17
CA HIS A 7 31.60 10.88 21.74
C HIS A 7 30.30 10.71 20.95
N GLY A 8 29.64 11.79 20.57
CA GLY A 8 28.43 11.76 19.73
C GLY A 8 28.70 11.14 18.36
N ALA A 9 29.79 11.52 17.70
CA ALA A 9 30.17 10.97 16.40
C ALA A 9 30.50 9.46 16.49
N ARG A 10 31.23 9.03 17.51
CA ARG A 10 31.57 7.61 17.72
C ARG A 10 30.32 6.76 18.01
N LYS A 11 29.41 7.29 18.85
CA LYS A 11 28.12 6.64 19.10
C LYS A 11 27.30 6.51 17.80
N GLY A 12 27.22 7.58 17.00
CA GLY A 12 26.53 7.56 15.72
C GLY A 12 27.09 6.52 14.74
N MET A 13 28.43 6.42 14.63
CA MET A 13 29.07 5.38 13.81
C MET A 13 28.77 3.96 14.29
N SER A 14 28.84 3.72 15.60
CA SER A 14 28.53 2.41 16.19
C SER A 14 27.06 2.04 15.96
N ASP A 15 26.14 2.94 16.19
CA ASP A 15 24.70 2.69 15.98
C ASP A 15 24.38 2.45 14.49
N THR A 16 25.03 3.15 13.58
CA THR A 16 24.90 2.92 12.13
C THR A 16 25.39 1.52 11.74
N ALA A 17 26.55 1.10 12.25
CA ALA A 17 27.10 -0.23 11.98
C ALA A 17 26.18 -1.36 12.47
N LEU A 18 25.55 -1.20 13.65
CA LEU A 18 24.59 -2.17 14.17
C LEU A 18 23.29 -2.23 13.35
N ARG A 19 22.78 -1.09 12.91
CA ARG A 19 21.52 -1.02 12.14
C ARG A 19 21.66 -1.49 10.68
N THR A 20 22.87 -1.56 10.16
CA THR A 20 23.13 -2.19 8.84
C THR A 20 22.65 -3.63 8.81
N ALA A 21 22.79 -4.35 9.92
CA ALA A 21 22.29 -5.71 10.07
C ALA A 21 20.75 -5.78 9.95
N ASP A 22 20.04 -4.83 10.53
CA ASP A 22 18.56 -4.77 10.46
C ASP A 22 18.08 -4.54 9.02
N SER A 23 18.75 -3.64 8.29
CA SER A 23 18.47 -3.42 6.86
C SER A 23 18.71 -4.66 6.02
N GLY A 24 19.84 -5.38 6.27
CA GLY A 24 20.16 -6.64 5.60
C GLY A 24 19.12 -7.74 5.91
N TYR A 25 18.66 -7.82 7.16
CA TYR A 25 17.65 -8.78 7.57
C TYR A 25 16.28 -8.48 6.95
N LEU A 26 15.87 -7.19 6.85
CA LEU A 26 14.65 -6.81 6.14
C LEU A 26 14.73 -7.21 4.66
N THR A 27 15.83 -6.88 3.98
CA THR A 27 16.05 -7.23 2.57
C THR A 27 15.95 -8.74 2.34
N ARG A 28 16.55 -9.57 3.21
CA ARG A 28 16.45 -11.02 3.12
C ARG A 28 15.00 -11.50 3.21
N ARG A 29 14.21 -11.01 4.18
CA ARG A 29 12.81 -11.39 4.30
C ARG A 29 11.97 -10.96 3.08
N LEU A 30 12.25 -9.78 2.52
CA LEU A 30 11.62 -9.31 1.28
C LEU A 30 11.96 -10.24 0.10
N VAL A 31 13.21 -10.69 -0.03
CA VAL A 31 13.60 -11.66 -1.05
C VAL A 31 12.88 -12.99 -0.82
N ASP A 32 12.86 -13.50 0.40
CA ASP A 32 12.23 -14.79 0.72
C ASP A 32 10.74 -14.83 0.31
N VAL A 33 9.99 -13.74 0.52
CA VAL A 33 8.56 -13.66 0.17
C VAL A 33 8.31 -13.43 -1.32
N SER A 34 9.25 -12.82 -2.04
CA SER A 34 9.02 -12.39 -3.43
C SER A 34 9.85 -13.17 -4.48
N GLN A 35 10.73 -14.09 -4.09
CA GLN A 35 11.63 -14.80 -5.01
C GLN A 35 10.89 -15.58 -6.11
N ASP A 36 9.69 -16.06 -5.85
CA ASP A 36 8.88 -16.82 -6.81
C ASP A 36 8.18 -15.94 -7.86
N LEU A 37 8.19 -14.61 -7.66
CA LEU A 37 7.59 -13.68 -8.60
C LEU A 37 8.52 -13.40 -9.78
N ILE A 38 8.22 -14.09 -10.89
CA ILE A 38 8.92 -13.99 -12.16
C ILE A 38 7.89 -13.56 -13.23
N ILE A 39 8.34 -12.86 -14.26
CA ILE A 39 7.50 -12.62 -15.43
C ILE A 39 7.37 -13.93 -16.21
N ARG A 40 6.14 -14.48 -16.26
CA ARG A 40 5.90 -15.79 -16.91
C ARG A 40 5.19 -15.69 -18.24
N GLU A 41 4.39 -14.67 -18.45
CA GLU A 41 3.56 -14.47 -19.63
C GLU A 41 3.60 -13.01 -20.09
N ILE A 42 3.19 -12.79 -21.33
CA ILE A 42 3.18 -11.42 -21.91
C ILE A 42 1.94 -10.68 -21.42
N ASP A 43 0.77 -11.31 -21.44
CA ASP A 43 -0.50 -10.71 -21.07
C ASP A 43 -1.36 -11.70 -20.28
N CYS A 44 -2.00 -11.24 -19.22
CA CYS A 44 -2.94 -11.99 -18.41
C CYS A 44 -4.40 -11.68 -18.76
N SER A 45 -4.66 -10.78 -19.71
CA SER A 45 -6.02 -10.51 -20.21
C SER A 45 -6.30 -11.43 -21.40
N GLU A 46 -7.40 -12.17 -21.33
CA GLU A 46 -7.85 -13.03 -22.42
C GLU A 46 -8.45 -12.19 -23.56
N ASP A 47 -9.16 -11.11 -23.20
CA ASP A 47 -9.82 -10.21 -24.13
C ASP A 47 -9.37 -8.76 -23.97
N SER A 48 -9.37 -8.03 -25.10
CA SER A 48 -9.07 -6.59 -25.14
C SER A 48 -10.13 -5.72 -24.44
N GLU A 49 -11.31 -6.27 -24.18
CA GLU A 49 -12.41 -5.54 -23.52
C GLU A 49 -12.33 -5.61 -22.00
N ASN A 50 -11.70 -6.65 -21.42
CA ASN A 50 -11.61 -6.85 -19.98
C ASN A 50 -10.17 -6.72 -19.46
N ILE A 51 -9.55 -5.57 -19.71
CA ILE A 51 -8.17 -5.30 -19.26
C ILE A 51 -8.16 -5.05 -17.76
N PRO A 52 -7.38 -5.83 -16.97
CA PRO A 52 -7.24 -5.59 -15.55
C PRO A 52 -6.53 -4.27 -15.29
N GLY A 53 -7.04 -3.46 -14.40
CA GLY A 53 -6.44 -2.15 -14.11
C GLY A 53 -7.03 -1.49 -12.89
N MET A 54 -6.28 -0.51 -12.38
CA MET A 54 -6.63 0.26 -11.20
C MET A 54 -6.57 1.74 -11.49
N TRP A 55 -7.48 2.49 -10.90
CA TRP A 55 -7.44 3.94 -10.91
C TRP A 55 -6.34 4.44 -9.98
N ILE A 56 -5.50 5.32 -10.49
CA ILE A 56 -4.47 6.00 -9.71
C ILE A 56 -4.63 7.52 -9.85
N ASP A 57 -4.22 8.21 -8.80
CA ASP A 57 -4.09 9.66 -8.72
C ASP A 57 -2.74 10.03 -8.08
N ALA A 58 -2.44 11.31 -7.93
CA ALA A 58 -1.26 11.76 -7.21
C ALA A 58 -1.40 11.47 -5.71
N PHE A 59 -0.30 11.05 -5.07
CA PHE A 59 -0.30 10.94 -3.61
C PHE A 59 -0.07 12.31 -2.97
N MET A 60 -0.99 12.68 -2.10
CA MET A 60 -0.99 13.96 -1.39
C MET A 60 -0.85 13.76 0.12
N ASP A 61 -0.05 14.59 0.78
CA ASP A 61 -0.06 14.74 2.23
C ASP A 61 -0.56 16.16 2.56
N GLY A 62 -1.84 16.26 2.86
CA GLY A 62 -2.51 17.55 2.99
C GLY A 62 -2.47 18.38 1.70
N ARG A 63 -1.57 19.35 1.61
CA ARG A 63 -1.37 20.21 0.41
C ARG A 63 -0.09 19.88 -0.36
N GLU A 64 0.77 19.06 0.17
CA GLU A 64 2.04 18.70 -0.43
C GLU A 64 1.89 17.43 -1.28
N VAL A 65 2.47 17.45 -2.48
CA VAL A 65 2.47 16.29 -3.38
C VAL A 65 3.65 15.41 -2.98
N ILE A 66 3.37 14.21 -2.46
CA ILE A 66 4.39 13.19 -2.15
C ILE A 66 4.93 12.60 -3.46
N GLU A 67 4.01 12.19 -4.34
CA GLU A 67 4.34 11.60 -5.62
C GLU A 67 3.35 12.08 -6.68
N SER A 68 3.91 12.58 -7.80
CA SER A 68 3.11 13.11 -8.90
C SER A 68 2.43 11.99 -9.69
N LEU A 69 1.29 12.28 -10.32
CA LEU A 69 0.63 11.34 -11.21
C LEU A 69 1.54 10.94 -12.38
N GLU A 70 2.36 11.87 -12.89
CA GLU A 70 3.32 11.64 -13.97
C GLU A 70 4.33 10.56 -13.59
N GLU A 71 4.93 10.62 -12.41
CA GLU A 71 5.87 9.62 -11.91
C GLU A 71 5.21 8.24 -11.76
N ARG A 72 4.01 8.19 -11.20
CA ARG A 72 3.28 6.95 -10.94
C ARG A 72 2.84 6.23 -12.21
N MET A 73 2.46 6.96 -13.27
CA MET A 73 2.00 6.36 -14.53
C MET A 73 3.13 6.05 -15.51
N THR A 74 4.31 6.66 -15.34
CA THR A 74 5.44 6.46 -16.27
C THR A 74 5.89 5.01 -16.30
N GLY A 75 6.01 4.44 -17.53
CA GLY A 75 6.42 3.05 -17.74
C GLY A 75 5.34 2.01 -17.40
N ARG A 76 4.08 2.41 -17.22
CA ARG A 76 2.92 1.55 -17.05
C ARG A 76 2.14 1.39 -18.35
N TYR A 77 1.29 0.40 -18.43
CA TYR A 77 0.30 0.26 -19.50
C TYR A 77 -1.03 0.87 -19.07
N ALA A 78 -1.64 1.63 -19.98
CA ALA A 78 -2.99 2.15 -19.76
C ALA A 78 -4.00 0.99 -19.80
N ALA A 79 -4.90 0.92 -18.82
CA ALA A 79 -5.98 -0.07 -18.79
C ALA A 79 -7.27 0.45 -19.43
N ALA A 80 -7.36 1.75 -19.69
CA ALA A 80 -8.45 2.40 -20.41
C ALA A 80 -7.88 3.56 -21.23
N ASP A 81 -8.65 4.05 -22.19
CA ASP A 81 -8.27 5.25 -22.94
C ASP A 81 -8.11 6.45 -22.01
N ILE A 82 -7.00 7.14 -22.12
CA ILE A 82 -6.73 8.39 -21.41
C ILE A 82 -7.12 9.55 -22.33
N VAL A 83 -8.13 10.28 -21.91
CA VAL A 83 -8.73 11.34 -22.70
C VAL A 83 -8.44 12.71 -22.08
N ASP A 84 -8.10 13.68 -22.90
CA ASP A 84 -7.98 15.07 -22.48
C ASP A 84 -9.35 15.62 -22.04
N PRO A 85 -9.52 16.08 -20.79
CA PRO A 85 -10.78 16.59 -20.30
C PRO A 85 -11.25 17.88 -21.02
N ALA A 86 -10.35 18.63 -21.65
CA ALA A 86 -10.66 19.88 -22.33
C ALA A 86 -11.07 19.66 -23.80
N THR A 87 -10.38 18.79 -24.52
CA THR A 87 -10.56 18.59 -25.96
C THR A 87 -11.36 17.34 -26.32
N GLY A 88 -11.40 16.36 -25.41
CA GLY A 88 -11.97 15.04 -25.68
C GLY A 88 -11.10 14.15 -26.57
N GLU A 89 -9.87 14.55 -26.86
CA GLU A 89 -8.94 13.78 -27.68
C GLU A 89 -8.29 12.66 -26.84
N VAL A 90 -8.09 11.48 -27.45
CA VAL A 90 -7.42 10.36 -26.80
C VAL A 90 -5.93 10.58 -26.83
N LEU A 91 -5.32 10.86 -25.67
CA LEU A 91 -3.89 11.07 -25.49
C LEU A 91 -3.12 9.74 -25.50
N VAL A 92 -3.65 8.72 -24.83
CA VAL A 92 -3.09 7.37 -24.79
C VAL A 92 -4.22 6.36 -24.90
N LYS A 93 -4.11 5.44 -25.85
CA LYS A 93 -5.09 4.34 -26.00
C LYS A 93 -4.88 3.26 -24.94
N ALA A 94 -5.95 2.55 -24.63
CA ALA A 94 -5.90 1.35 -23.81
C ALA A 94 -4.85 0.35 -24.35
N ASP A 95 -4.26 -0.41 -23.45
CA ASP A 95 -3.22 -1.40 -23.72
C ASP A 95 -1.94 -0.86 -24.39
N HIS A 96 -1.69 0.43 -24.26
CA HIS A 96 -0.44 1.05 -24.70
C HIS A 96 0.42 1.52 -23.53
N MET A 97 1.73 1.38 -23.68
CA MET A 97 2.67 1.82 -22.65
C MET A 97 2.73 3.36 -22.60
N ILE A 98 2.66 3.89 -21.39
CA ILE A 98 2.80 5.30 -21.08
C ILE A 98 4.30 5.61 -20.97
N THR A 99 4.87 6.12 -22.03
CA THR A 99 6.27 6.59 -22.05
C THR A 99 6.40 7.91 -21.29
N PRO A 100 7.61 8.34 -20.86
CA PRO A 100 7.79 9.63 -20.19
C PRO A 100 7.22 10.82 -20.97
N LYS A 101 7.34 10.81 -22.31
CA LYS A 101 6.76 11.86 -23.17
C LYS A 101 5.23 11.90 -23.11
N ARG A 102 4.59 10.71 -23.13
CA ARG A 102 3.13 10.60 -23.02
C ARG A 102 2.66 10.97 -21.60
N ALA A 103 3.42 10.61 -20.58
CA ALA A 103 3.12 10.97 -19.20
C ALA A 103 3.12 12.50 -19.02
N ALA A 104 4.14 13.20 -19.55
CA ALA A 104 4.17 14.66 -19.52
C ALA A 104 2.96 15.29 -20.25
N MET A 105 2.58 14.78 -21.43
CA MET A 105 1.39 15.25 -22.16
C MET A 105 0.10 15.08 -21.35
N VAL A 106 -0.06 13.94 -20.67
CA VAL A 106 -1.24 13.67 -19.84
C VAL A 106 -1.28 14.61 -18.63
N ALA A 107 -0.12 14.88 -18.02
CA ALA A 107 0.00 15.81 -16.90
C ALA A 107 -0.30 17.27 -17.34
N GLU A 108 0.20 17.71 -18.48
CA GLU A 108 -0.07 19.04 -19.07
C GLU A 108 -1.55 19.23 -19.43
N ALA A 109 -2.25 18.15 -19.86
CA ALA A 109 -3.68 18.17 -20.14
C ALA A 109 -4.55 18.28 -18.86
N GLY A 110 -3.94 18.23 -17.66
CA GLY A 110 -4.64 18.39 -16.39
C GLY A 110 -5.48 17.18 -15.98
N VAL A 111 -5.17 15.99 -16.47
CA VAL A 111 -5.82 14.74 -16.06
C VAL A 111 -5.42 14.43 -14.61
N THR A 112 -6.40 14.22 -13.73
CA THR A 112 -6.18 13.97 -12.30
C THR A 112 -6.18 12.49 -11.93
N LYS A 113 -6.87 11.64 -12.71
CA LYS A 113 -6.97 10.19 -12.47
C LYS A 113 -6.81 9.41 -13.75
N VAL A 114 -6.04 8.33 -13.69
CA VAL A 114 -5.77 7.46 -14.82
C VAL A 114 -5.95 6.01 -14.41
N LYS A 115 -6.53 5.18 -15.30
CA LYS A 115 -6.63 3.74 -15.08
C LYS A 115 -5.44 3.04 -15.72
N ILE A 116 -4.59 2.43 -14.90
CA ILE A 116 -3.37 1.74 -15.35
C ILE A 116 -3.37 0.27 -14.96
N ARG A 117 -2.58 -0.53 -15.68
CA ARG A 117 -2.27 -1.90 -15.31
C ARG A 117 -1.18 -1.90 -14.23
N THR A 118 -1.38 -2.71 -13.19
CA THR A 118 -0.45 -2.83 -12.07
C THR A 118 -0.20 -4.28 -11.71
N ALA A 119 0.86 -4.53 -10.94
CA ALA A 119 1.12 -5.85 -10.38
C ALA A 119 -0.02 -6.33 -9.48
N LEU A 120 -0.72 -5.40 -8.79
CA LEU A 120 -1.82 -5.69 -7.87
C LEU A 120 -3.08 -6.19 -8.58
N SER A 121 -3.34 -5.71 -9.81
CA SER A 121 -4.52 -6.10 -10.61
C SER A 121 -4.25 -7.29 -11.54
N CYS A 122 -3.03 -7.82 -11.56
CA CYS A 122 -2.64 -8.90 -12.46
C CYS A 122 -3.32 -10.23 -12.10
N ARG A 123 -3.94 -10.89 -13.08
CA ARG A 123 -4.65 -12.18 -12.94
C ARG A 123 -3.75 -13.41 -13.12
N SER A 124 -2.44 -13.22 -13.30
CA SER A 124 -1.50 -14.35 -13.43
C SER A 124 -1.36 -15.11 -12.12
N HIS A 125 -1.59 -16.43 -12.10
CA HIS A 125 -1.52 -17.28 -10.89
C HIS A 125 -0.10 -17.42 -10.36
N LEU A 126 0.86 -17.67 -11.25
CA LEU A 126 2.24 -17.95 -10.91
C LEU A 126 3.17 -16.83 -11.39
N GLY A 127 3.13 -15.67 -10.75
CA GLY A 127 3.99 -14.55 -11.12
C GLY A 127 3.22 -13.30 -11.55
N ILE A 128 3.76 -12.55 -12.49
CA ILE A 128 3.17 -11.32 -13.03
C ILE A 128 3.34 -11.34 -14.54
N CYS A 129 2.37 -10.83 -15.31
CA CYS A 129 2.52 -10.70 -16.75
C CYS A 129 3.32 -9.42 -17.11
N ALA A 130 3.96 -9.43 -18.28
CA ALA A 130 4.81 -8.34 -18.73
C ALA A 130 4.06 -7.00 -18.86
N LYS A 131 2.83 -7.00 -19.35
CA LYS A 131 2.03 -5.78 -19.49
C LYS A 131 1.61 -5.19 -18.15
N CYS A 132 1.25 -6.01 -17.14
CA CYS A 132 0.90 -5.52 -15.80
C CYS A 132 2.12 -4.98 -15.05
N TYR A 133 3.29 -5.53 -15.27
CA TYR A 133 4.52 -4.97 -14.73
C TYR A 133 4.97 -3.72 -15.50
N GLY A 134 4.88 -3.75 -16.84
CA GLY A 134 5.24 -2.63 -17.72
C GLY A 134 6.72 -2.55 -18.04
N ALA A 135 7.30 -1.34 -18.01
CA ALA A 135 8.69 -1.11 -18.37
C ALA A 135 9.67 -1.63 -17.32
N ASN A 136 10.78 -2.20 -17.77
CA ASN A 136 11.97 -2.43 -16.98
C ASN A 136 12.64 -1.07 -16.70
N MET A 137 12.91 -0.78 -15.43
CA MET A 137 13.43 0.52 -14.99
C MET A 137 14.85 0.81 -15.48
N ALA A 138 15.65 -0.23 -15.75
CA ALA A 138 17.02 -0.06 -16.21
C ALA A 138 17.11 0.26 -17.71
N THR A 139 16.23 -0.36 -18.53
CA THR A 139 16.28 -0.24 -19.99
C THR A 139 15.21 0.70 -20.56
N GLY A 140 14.16 1.00 -19.79
CA GLY A 140 12.99 1.75 -20.25
C GLY A 140 12.11 1.00 -21.27
N GLN A 141 12.44 -0.25 -21.59
CA GLN A 141 11.68 -1.13 -22.49
C GLN A 141 10.74 -2.04 -21.71
N VAL A 142 9.80 -2.67 -22.41
CA VAL A 142 8.91 -3.68 -21.78
C VAL A 142 9.75 -4.79 -21.17
N VAL A 143 9.39 -5.20 -19.97
CA VAL A 143 10.04 -6.31 -19.27
C VAL A 143 9.94 -7.61 -20.08
N GLN A 144 10.99 -8.44 -20.04
CA GLN A 144 11.03 -9.71 -20.75
C GLN A 144 10.51 -10.85 -19.88
N VAL A 145 9.96 -11.88 -20.54
CA VAL A 145 9.58 -13.12 -19.86
C VAL A 145 10.84 -13.79 -19.29
N GLY A 146 10.74 -14.26 -18.04
CA GLY A 146 11.85 -14.85 -17.29
C GLY A 146 12.56 -13.89 -16.34
N GLU A 147 12.22 -12.59 -16.33
CA GLU A 147 12.83 -11.62 -15.42
C GLU A 147 12.30 -11.79 -13.99
N ALA A 148 13.21 -11.87 -13.02
CA ALA A 148 12.89 -12.10 -11.61
C ALA A 148 12.53 -10.77 -10.91
N VAL A 149 11.35 -10.24 -11.20
CA VAL A 149 10.88 -8.93 -10.72
C VAL A 149 10.70 -8.86 -9.20
N GLY A 150 10.44 -9.99 -8.55
CA GLY A 150 10.33 -10.05 -7.10
C GLY A 150 11.66 -9.79 -6.40
N ILE A 151 12.76 -10.42 -6.87
CA ILE A 151 14.10 -10.18 -6.33
C ILE A 151 14.54 -8.74 -6.60
N ILE A 152 14.26 -8.20 -7.80
CA ILE A 152 14.56 -6.82 -8.14
C ILE A 152 13.81 -5.86 -7.21
N ALA A 153 12.53 -6.12 -6.92
CA ALA A 153 11.75 -5.32 -6.01
C ALA A 153 12.32 -5.33 -4.59
N ALA A 154 12.64 -6.51 -4.06
CA ALA A 154 13.23 -6.67 -2.72
C ALA A 154 14.57 -5.94 -2.59
N GLN A 155 15.42 -6.03 -3.60
CA GLN A 155 16.72 -5.35 -3.63
C GLN A 155 16.57 -3.83 -3.75
N SER A 156 15.64 -3.35 -4.59
CA SER A 156 15.38 -1.92 -4.77
C SER A 156 14.81 -1.25 -3.53
N ILE A 157 14.05 -1.98 -2.72
CA ILE A 157 13.56 -1.53 -1.42
C ILE A 157 14.65 -1.61 -0.35
N GLY A 158 15.45 -2.67 -0.37
CA GLY A 158 16.46 -2.97 0.65
C GLY A 158 17.74 -2.15 0.53
N GLU A 159 18.20 -1.84 -0.69
CA GLU A 159 19.43 -1.08 -0.93
C GLU A 159 19.41 0.28 -0.20
N PRO A 160 18.39 1.13 -0.36
CA PRO A 160 18.35 2.40 0.35
C PRO A 160 18.07 2.26 1.86
N GLY A 161 17.71 1.07 2.34
CA GLY A 161 17.45 0.81 3.75
C GLY A 161 18.65 1.15 4.65
N THR A 162 19.86 0.96 4.17
CA THR A 162 21.09 1.37 4.87
C THR A 162 21.19 2.88 5.01
N GLN A 163 20.76 3.65 4.00
CA GLN A 163 20.73 5.12 4.05
C GLN A 163 19.67 5.63 5.02
N LEU A 164 18.51 4.98 5.08
CA LEU A 164 17.46 5.26 6.06
C LEU A 164 17.96 5.12 7.51
N THR A 165 18.83 4.14 7.78
CA THR A 165 19.42 3.94 9.10
C THR A 165 20.42 5.03 9.47
N MET A 166 21.16 5.59 8.51
CA MET A 166 22.17 6.63 8.75
C MET A 166 21.54 7.99 9.08
N ARG A 167 20.44 8.36 8.43
CA ARG A 167 19.85 9.72 8.53
C ARG A 167 18.94 9.94 9.72
N THR A 168 18.39 8.91 10.35
CA THR A 168 17.50 9.02 11.53
C THR A 168 18.18 9.64 12.77
N PHE A 169 19.52 9.75 12.77
CA PHE A 169 20.27 10.39 13.87
C PHE A 169 20.37 11.93 13.78
N HIS A 170 20.16 12.50 12.59
CA HIS A 170 20.38 13.93 12.38
C HIS A 170 19.13 14.79 12.63
N THR A 171 17.96 14.20 12.59
CA THR A 171 16.72 14.83 13.04
C THR A 171 16.59 14.60 14.54
N GLY A 172 17.24 15.48 15.32
CA GLY A 172 17.11 15.49 16.78
C GLY A 172 15.65 15.58 17.16
N GLY A 173 15.17 14.54 17.85
CA GLY A 173 13.77 14.38 18.17
C GLY A 173 13.22 15.59 18.91
N VAL A 174 12.18 16.17 18.37
CA VAL A 174 11.22 16.92 19.17
C VAL A 174 10.57 15.89 20.07
N ALA A 175 10.86 15.97 21.36
CA ALA A 175 10.28 15.11 22.37
C ALA A 175 8.75 15.30 22.34
N GLY A 176 8.01 14.32 21.85
CA GLY A 176 6.54 14.37 21.83
C GLY A 176 5.84 13.36 20.95
N ASP A 177 6.46 12.89 19.87
CA ASP A 177 5.79 11.98 18.95
C ASP A 177 6.40 10.57 19.05
N ASP A 178 5.62 9.65 19.62
CA ASP A 178 5.90 8.20 19.72
C ASP A 178 5.76 7.50 18.34
N ILE A 179 5.96 8.27 17.26
CA ILE A 179 5.84 7.80 15.88
C ILE A 179 7.15 7.16 15.45
N THR A 180 7.11 5.87 15.15
CA THR A 180 8.23 5.14 14.56
C THR A 180 8.56 5.74 13.18
N GLN A 181 9.83 6.18 12.99
CA GLN A 181 10.29 6.81 11.75
C GLN A 181 11.40 5.98 11.10
N GLY A 182 11.56 6.14 9.79
CA GLY A 182 12.62 5.49 9.02
C GLY A 182 12.43 3.98 8.86
N LEU A 183 13.55 3.23 8.89
CA LEU A 183 13.54 1.77 8.66
C LEU A 183 12.62 0.99 9.61
N PRO A 184 12.54 1.27 10.91
CA PRO A 184 11.60 0.59 11.81
C PRO A 184 10.13 0.75 11.38
N ARG A 185 9.77 1.89 10.77
CA ARG A 185 8.41 2.11 10.24
C ARG A 185 8.15 1.27 8.99
N VAL A 186 9.13 1.18 8.10
CA VAL A 186 9.04 0.32 6.91
C VAL A 186 8.89 -1.16 7.31
N GLU A 187 9.68 -1.60 8.30
CA GLU A 187 9.56 -2.96 8.84
C GLU A 187 8.19 -3.21 9.48
N GLU A 188 7.67 -2.25 10.26
CA GLU A 188 6.35 -2.34 10.87
C GLU A 188 5.24 -2.49 9.81
N LEU A 189 5.32 -1.73 8.70
CA LEU A 189 4.38 -1.81 7.58
C LEU A 189 4.46 -3.17 6.88
N PHE A 190 5.64 -3.62 6.47
CA PHE A 190 5.79 -4.89 5.76
C PHE A 190 5.52 -6.12 6.65
N GLU A 191 5.70 -6.04 7.95
CA GLU A 191 5.28 -7.10 8.86
C GLU A 191 3.79 -7.00 9.27
N ALA A 192 3.08 -5.99 8.76
CA ALA A 192 1.69 -5.72 9.12
C ALA A 192 1.45 -5.69 10.64
N ARG A 193 2.41 -5.12 11.39
CA ARG A 193 2.32 -5.01 12.85
C ARG A 193 1.39 -3.88 13.25
N LYS A 194 0.76 -4.03 14.39
CA LYS A 194 -0.01 -2.95 15.01
C LYS A 194 0.95 -1.83 15.42
N PRO A 195 0.76 -0.59 14.93
CA PRO A 195 1.64 0.53 15.24
C PRO A 195 1.61 0.89 16.72
N LYS A 196 2.74 1.40 17.24
CA LYS A 196 2.85 1.85 18.64
C LYS A 196 1.99 3.09 18.90
N GLY A 197 2.04 4.09 18.01
CA GLY A 197 1.18 5.27 18.04
C GLY A 197 -0.08 5.07 17.19
N LEU A 198 -1.01 4.20 17.66
CA LEU A 198 -2.20 3.83 16.90
C LEU A 198 -3.18 5.00 16.78
N ALA A 199 -3.54 5.37 15.56
CA ALA A 199 -4.71 6.21 15.28
C ALA A 199 -6.00 5.42 15.47
N ILE A 200 -6.98 6.03 16.10
CA ILE A 200 -8.33 5.49 16.19
C ILE A 200 -9.07 5.91 14.92
N ILE A 201 -9.72 4.95 14.27
CA ILE A 201 -10.48 5.18 13.03
C ILE A 201 -11.98 4.90 13.26
N ALA A 202 -12.81 5.57 12.47
CA ALA A 202 -14.25 5.39 12.48
C ALA A 202 -14.62 4.04 11.84
N GLU A 203 -15.39 3.19 12.51
CA GLU A 203 -15.83 1.92 11.92
C GLU A 203 -17.00 2.09 10.94
N PHE A 204 -17.77 3.13 11.07
CA PHE A 204 -18.86 3.50 10.16
C PHE A 204 -18.96 5.02 10.03
N GLY A 205 -19.62 5.48 8.97
CA GLY A 205 -19.85 6.90 8.71
C GLY A 205 -20.94 7.48 9.60
N GLY A 206 -20.81 8.76 9.94
CA GLY A 206 -21.80 9.47 10.74
C GLY A 206 -21.33 10.82 11.26
N THR A 207 -22.15 11.44 12.08
CA THR A 207 -21.88 12.75 12.69
C THR A 207 -21.11 12.58 14.01
N VAL A 208 -20.04 13.39 14.16
CA VAL A 208 -19.18 13.39 15.35
C VAL A 208 -19.77 14.20 16.48
N SER A 209 -19.79 13.65 17.69
CA SER A 209 -20.03 14.36 18.94
C SER A 209 -18.90 14.09 19.93
N ILE A 210 -18.28 15.12 20.44
CA ILE A 210 -17.16 15.04 21.39
C ILE A 210 -17.70 15.20 22.81
N ARG A 211 -17.52 14.19 23.65
CA ARG A 211 -17.87 14.23 25.07
C ARG A 211 -16.61 14.28 25.92
N ASP A 212 -16.37 15.42 26.55
CA ASP A 212 -15.21 15.62 27.41
C ASP A 212 -15.66 15.62 28.88
N THR A 213 -15.30 14.57 29.59
CA THR A 213 -15.55 14.40 31.01
C THR A 213 -14.23 14.50 31.77
N LYS A 214 -14.22 15.02 33.01
CA LYS A 214 -12.99 15.24 33.83
C LYS A 214 -12.05 14.02 33.92
N LYS A 215 -12.50 12.81 33.56
CA LYS A 215 -11.72 11.56 33.62
C LYS A 215 -11.57 10.85 32.29
N LYS A 216 -12.40 11.16 31.30
CA LYS A 216 -12.44 10.44 30.02
C LYS A 216 -12.84 11.38 28.90
N ARG A 217 -12.15 11.27 27.78
CA ARG A 217 -12.48 11.94 26.53
C ARG A 217 -13.01 10.89 25.57
N GLU A 218 -14.22 11.08 25.08
CA GLU A 218 -14.91 10.11 24.20
C GLU A 218 -15.39 10.86 22.95
N ILE A 219 -15.18 10.23 21.79
CA ILE A 219 -15.77 10.66 20.52
C ILE A 219 -16.91 9.68 20.24
N VAL A 220 -18.10 10.19 20.07
CA VAL A 220 -19.27 9.41 19.71
C VAL A 220 -19.60 9.71 18.24
N ILE A 221 -19.66 8.67 17.44
CA ILE A 221 -20.12 8.76 16.05
C ILE A 221 -21.54 8.21 16.02
N THR A 222 -22.44 8.99 15.48
CA THR A 222 -23.85 8.59 15.28
C THR A 222 -24.13 8.54 13.81
N ASN A 223 -24.59 7.39 13.32
CA ASN A 223 -25.08 7.26 11.96
C ASN A 223 -26.50 7.82 11.88
N ASP A 224 -26.67 8.85 11.05
CA ASP A 224 -27.95 9.55 10.93
C ASP A 224 -29.03 8.71 10.20
N GLU A 225 -28.59 7.67 9.44
CA GLU A 225 -29.53 6.80 8.67
C GLU A 225 -30.00 5.61 9.51
N THR A 226 -29.10 4.94 10.25
CA THR A 226 -29.44 3.72 11.03
C THR A 226 -29.75 4.01 12.49
N GLY A 227 -29.34 5.18 12.99
CA GLY A 227 -29.45 5.57 14.39
C GLY A 227 -28.42 4.87 15.32
N ASP A 228 -27.50 4.10 14.74
CA ASP A 228 -26.44 3.44 15.50
C ASP A 228 -25.44 4.46 16.00
N SER A 229 -25.01 4.30 17.25
CA SER A 229 -23.98 5.15 17.85
C SER A 229 -22.89 4.32 18.51
N LYS A 230 -21.63 4.70 18.27
CA LYS A 230 -20.45 4.08 18.89
C LYS A 230 -19.57 5.12 19.54
N ALA A 231 -19.21 4.88 20.79
CA ALA A 231 -18.30 5.71 21.56
C ALA A 231 -16.87 5.15 21.48
N TYR A 232 -15.95 6.02 21.08
CA TYR A 232 -14.51 5.73 21.03
C TYR A 232 -13.81 6.44 22.17
N LEU A 233 -13.17 5.67 23.05
CA LEU A 233 -12.40 6.20 24.16
C LEU A 233 -11.04 6.72 23.64
N ILE A 234 -10.76 7.99 23.85
CA ILE A 234 -9.50 8.60 23.43
C ILE A 234 -8.49 8.55 24.57
N PRO A 235 -7.30 7.95 24.37
CA PRO A 235 -6.23 7.94 25.35
C PRO A 235 -5.79 9.37 25.71
N TYR A 236 -5.38 9.54 26.97
CA TYR A 236 -4.90 10.84 27.46
C TYR A 236 -3.61 11.22 26.69
N GLY A 237 -3.58 12.43 26.13
CA GLY A 237 -2.45 12.91 25.34
C GLY A 237 -2.58 12.73 23.82
N SER A 238 -3.54 11.93 23.34
CA SER A 238 -3.80 11.82 21.89
C SER A 238 -4.42 13.11 21.34
N ARG A 239 -3.92 13.57 20.21
CA ARG A 239 -4.48 14.73 19.49
C ARG A 239 -5.68 14.28 18.66
N ILE A 240 -6.80 14.99 18.79
CA ILE A 240 -8.00 14.75 18.00
C ILE A 240 -7.87 15.50 16.66
N LYS A 241 -8.17 14.81 15.57
CA LYS A 241 -8.10 15.33 14.20
C LYS A 241 -9.46 15.88 13.72
N VAL A 242 -10.54 15.44 14.37
CA VAL A 242 -11.92 15.76 13.97
C VAL A 242 -12.52 16.86 14.82
N GLN A 243 -13.53 17.55 14.26
CA GLN A 243 -14.27 18.60 14.93
C GLN A 243 -15.69 18.15 15.29
N GLU A 244 -16.27 18.80 16.31
CA GLU A 244 -17.65 18.50 16.69
C GLU A 244 -18.65 18.89 15.57
N GLY A 245 -19.59 17.98 15.28
CA GLY A 245 -20.56 18.14 14.19
C GLY A 245 -19.99 17.82 12.80
N GLN A 246 -18.74 17.37 12.68
CA GLN A 246 -18.17 16.94 11.41
C GLN A 246 -18.82 15.62 10.96
N VAL A 247 -19.18 15.53 9.69
CA VAL A 247 -19.60 14.27 9.08
C VAL A 247 -18.36 13.51 8.61
N LEU A 248 -18.24 12.25 9.01
CA LEU A 248 -17.14 11.36 8.67
C LEU A 248 -17.62 10.18 7.84
N GLU A 249 -16.71 9.64 7.04
CA GLU A 249 -16.90 8.38 6.36
C GLU A 249 -16.30 7.22 7.16
N ALA A 250 -16.70 5.99 6.84
CA ALA A 250 -16.11 4.81 7.45
C ALA A 250 -14.59 4.75 7.16
N GLY A 251 -13.79 4.59 8.21
CA GLY A 251 -12.34 4.52 8.14
C GLY A 251 -11.61 5.85 8.19
N ASP A 252 -12.29 6.96 8.47
CA ASP A 252 -11.64 8.24 8.73
C ASP A 252 -10.95 8.25 10.09
N GLU A 253 -9.83 8.97 10.19
CA GLU A 253 -9.02 9.05 11.39
C GLU A 253 -9.63 10.02 12.40
N LEU A 254 -9.87 9.53 13.61
CA LEU A 254 -10.36 10.34 14.73
C LEU A 254 -9.22 11.01 15.50
N THR A 255 -8.07 10.35 15.56
CA THR A 255 -6.87 10.85 16.24
C THR A 255 -5.66 10.86 15.33
N GLU A 256 -4.70 11.72 15.61
CA GLU A 256 -3.40 11.67 14.95
C GLU A 256 -2.66 10.38 15.30
N GLY A 257 -1.95 9.80 14.33
CA GLY A 257 -1.16 8.59 14.51
C GLY A 257 -1.10 7.73 13.26
N SER A 258 -0.48 6.57 13.39
CA SER A 258 -0.41 5.58 12.31
C SER A 258 -1.61 4.64 12.35
N VAL A 259 -2.23 4.42 11.22
CA VAL A 259 -3.38 3.51 11.12
C VAL A 259 -2.91 2.05 11.06
N ASN A 260 -3.67 1.15 11.67
CA ASN A 260 -3.42 -0.28 11.57
C ASN A 260 -3.92 -0.81 10.20
N PRO A 261 -3.07 -1.40 9.36
CA PRO A 261 -3.47 -1.91 8.04
C PRO A 261 -4.61 -2.94 8.10
N HIS A 262 -4.67 -3.76 9.15
CA HIS A 262 -5.75 -4.73 9.32
C HIS A 262 -7.13 -4.09 9.53
N ASP A 263 -7.18 -2.93 10.20
CA ASP A 263 -8.44 -2.21 10.41
C ASP A 263 -8.89 -1.53 9.10
N ILE A 264 -7.96 -1.01 8.31
CA ILE A 264 -8.26 -0.50 6.97
C ILE A 264 -8.82 -1.62 6.08
N LEU A 265 -8.20 -2.81 6.09
CA LEU A 265 -8.68 -3.96 5.32
C LEU A 265 -10.11 -4.32 5.68
N ARG A 266 -10.42 -4.35 6.97
CA ARG A 266 -11.75 -4.70 7.48
C ARG A 266 -12.82 -3.66 7.14
N ILE A 267 -12.46 -2.37 7.15
CA ILE A 267 -13.44 -1.27 7.04
C ILE A 267 -13.52 -0.74 5.60
N LYS A 268 -12.40 -0.42 4.99
CA LYS A 268 -12.32 0.19 3.64
C LYS A 268 -12.03 -0.82 2.53
N GLY A 269 -11.65 -2.05 2.88
CA GLY A 269 -11.36 -3.12 1.93
C GLY A 269 -9.94 -3.12 1.38
N VAL A 270 -9.70 -4.04 0.44
CA VAL A 270 -8.37 -4.38 -0.10
C VAL A 270 -7.71 -3.20 -0.80
N ARG A 271 -8.47 -2.49 -1.62
CA ARG A 271 -7.94 -1.36 -2.41
C ARG A 271 -7.36 -0.27 -1.51
N ALA A 272 -8.10 0.11 -0.47
CA ALA A 272 -7.65 1.14 0.46
C ALA A 272 -6.37 0.75 1.21
N VAL A 273 -6.21 -0.55 1.56
CA VAL A 273 -4.98 -1.05 2.17
C VAL A 273 -3.80 -0.97 1.20
N GLN A 274 -4.01 -1.34 -0.07
CA GLN A 274 -2.97 -1.26 -1.09
C GLN A 274 -2.46 0.17 -1.25
N ASP A 275 -3.37 1.13 -1.41
CA ASP A 275 -3.03 2.55 -1.53
C ASP A 275 -2.34 3.07 -0.26
N TYR A 276 -2.86 2.74 0.91
CA TYR A 276 -2.26 3.12 2.20
C TYR A 276 -0.83 2.59 2.34
N MET A 277 -0.59 1.31 2.03
CA MET A 277 0.73 0.69 2.14
C MET A 277 1.74 1.35 1.20
N ILE A 278 1.36 1.59 -0.05
CA ILE A 278 2.24 2.24 -1.02
C ILE A 278 2.55 3.66 -0.57
N GLN A 279 1.53 4.43 -0.20
CA GLN A 279 1.67 5.82 0.23
C GLN A 279 2.57 5.96 1.47
N GLU A 280 2.36 5.13 2.50
CA GLU A 280 3.15 5.19 3.73
C GLU A 280 4.61 4.77 3.51
N VAL A 281 4.86 3.73 2.69
CA VAL A 281 6.23 3.34 2.34
C VAL A 281 6.91 4.45 1.55
N GLN A 282 6.28 4.98 0.51
CA GLN A 282 6.80 6.10 -0.28
C GLN A 282 7.09 7.32 0.58
N ARG A 283 6.18 7.67 1.50
CA ARG A 283 6.37 8.78 2.43
C ARG A 283 7.65 8.62 3.24
N VAL A 284 7.91 7.43 3.80
CA VAL A 284 9.13 7.19 4.60
C VAL A 284 10.40 7.36 3.75
N TYR A 285 10.41 6.84 2.52
CA TYR A 285 11.58 6.94 1.63
C TYR A 285 11.77 8.37 1.12
N ARG A 286 10.71 9.05 0.68
CA ARG A 286 10.76 10.43 0.18
C ARG A 286 11.21 11.44 1.25
N LEU A 287 10.79 11.28 2.50
CA LEU A 287 11.27 12.10 3.62
C LEU A 287 12.80 12.01 3.82
N GLN A 288 13.41 10.92 3.38
CA GLN A 288 14.87 10.72 3.40
C GLN A 288 15.55 11.09 2.09
N GLY A 289 14.80 11.61 1.10
CA GLY A 289 15.30 11.99 -0.22
C GLY A 289 15.68 10.79 -1.09
N VAL A 290 15.02 9.65 -0.87
CA VAL A 290 15.19 8.42 -1.66
C VAL A 290 13.94 8.22 -2.51
N GLU A 291 14.13 7.97 -3.79
CA GLU A 291 13.07 7.68 -4.76
C GLU A 291 13.05 6.19 -5.08
N ILE A 292 11.91 5.55 -4.86
CA ILE A 292 11.64 4.16 -5.22
C ILE A 292 10.40 4.13 -6.09
N ASN A 293 10.42 3.35 -7.18
CA ASN A 293 9.23 3.21 -8.01
C ASN A 293 8.16 2.36 -7.30
N ASP A 294 6.88 2.78 -7.39
CA ASP A 294 5.72 2.09 -6.82
C ASP A 294 5.65 0.60 -7.18
N LYS A 295 6.11 0.22 -8.37
CA LYS A 295 6.13 -1.19 -8.83
C LYS A 295 6.75 -2.14 -7.83
N HIS A 296 7.85 -1.72 -7.20
CA HIS A 296 8.58 -2.55 -6.25
C HIS A 296 7.77 -2.78 -4.96
N VAL A 297 7.11 -1.72 -4.49
CA VAL A 297 6.23 -1.82 -3.31
C VAL A 297 4.99 -2.64 -3.64
N GLU A 298 4.36 -2.43 -4.81
CA GLU A 298 3.19 -3.18 -5.27
C GLU A 298 3.43 -4.69 -5.33
N VAL A 299 4.61 -5.11 -5.82
CA VAL A 299 5.01 -6.53 -5.87
C VAL A 299 5.00 -7.16 -4.48
N ILE A 300 5.53 -6.48 -3.47
CA ILE A 300 5.54 -6.98 -2.09
C ILE A 300 4.13 -6.97 -1.49
N VAL A 301 3.39 -5.88 -1.65
CA VAL A 301 2.01 -5.74 -1.14
C VAL A 301 1.10 -6.81 -1.74
N ARG A 302 1.28 -7.16 -3.02
CA ARG A 302 0.58 -8.28 -3.66
C ARG A 302 0.78 -9.59 -2.92
N GLN A 303 2.03 -9.90 -2.54
CA GLN A 303 2.33 -11.14 -1.78
C GLN A 303 1.71 -11.12 -0.38
N MET A 304 1.69 -9.96 0.29
CA MET A 304 1.08 -9.81 1.60
C MET A 304 -0.44 -10.01 1.60
N LEU A 305 -1.10 -9.73 0.48
CA LEU A 305 -2.56 -9.83 0.29
C LEU A 305 -2.97 -11.05 -0.55
N LYS A 306 -2.08 -11.99 -0.80
CA LYS A 306 -2.29 -13.14 -1.67
C LYS A 306 -3.28 -14.17 -1.11
N LYS A 307 -3.55 -14.16 0.19
CA LYS A 307 -4.29 -15.23 0.87
C LYS A 307 -5.68 -14.79 1.36
N ILE A 308 -6.64 -15.73 1.22
CA ILE A 308 -7.98 -15.67 1.80
C ILE A 308 -8.11 -16.76 2.85
N ARG A 309 -8.69 -16.44 3.99
CA ARG A 309 -9.07 -17.43 5.00
C ARG A 309 -10.51 -17.85 4.77
N ILE A 310 -10.72 -19.14 4.58
CA ILE A 310 -12.04 -19.74 4.38
C ILE A 310 -12.83 -19.69 5.70
N GLU A 311 -14.03 -19.14 5.66
CA GLU A 311 -14.98 -19.16 6.78
C GLU A 311 -16.02 -20.26 6.60
N ASN A 312 -16.59 -20.36 5.39
CA ASN A 312 -17.56 -21.38 5.02
C ASN A 312 -17.13 -22.04 3.73
N SER A 313 -17.06 -23.36 3.73
CA SER A 313 -16.60 -24.11 2.56
C SER A 313 -17.64 -24.18 1.42
N GLY A 314 -18.91 -23.90 1.68
CA GLY A 314 -19.96 -24.16 0.68
C GLY A 314 -19.91 -25.60 0.17
N ASP A 315 -19.97 -25.76 -1.14
CA ASP A 315 -19.86 -27.05 -1.83
C ASP A 315 -18.44 -27.30 -2.40
N THR A 316 -17.42 -26.53 -1.93
CA THR A 316 -16.01 -26.68 -2.31
C THR A 316 -15.28 -27.74 -1.49
N GLU A 317 -14.12 -28.18 -1.96
CA GLU A 317 -13.19 -29.05 -1.22
C GLU A 317 -12.36 -28.30 -0.16
N PHE A 318 -12.55 -26.98 -0.02
CA PHE A 318 -11.81 -26.19 0.97
C PHE A 318 -12.22 -26.53 2.39
N LEU A 319 -11.25 -26.52 3.29
CA LEU A 319 -11.52 -26.71 4.71
C LEU A 319 -11.69 -25.33 5.41
N PRO A 320 -12.70 -25.18 6.28
CA PRO A 320 -12.85 -23.95 7.07
C PRO A 320 -11.60 -23.64 7.89
N GLY A 321 -11.20 -22.37 7.89
CA GLY A 321 -10.00 -21.88 8.58
C GLY A 321 -8.69 -22.00 7.81
N THR A 322 -8.66 -22.66 6.64
CA THR A 322 -7.46 -22.74 5.79
C THR A 322 -7.20 -21.44 5.03
N LEU A 323 -5.94 -21.22 4.65
CA LEU A 323 -5.51 -20.10 3.82
C LEU A 323 -5.34 -20.59 2.37
N VAL A 324 -6.07 -19.98 1.46
CA VAL A 324 -6.07 -20.29 0.02
C VAL A 324 -5.65 -19.06 -0.77
N ASP A 325 -5.08 -19.24 -1.96
CA ASP A 325 -4.74 -18.13 -2.85
C ASP A 325 -6.02 -17.47 -3.38
N VAL A 326 -6.01 -16.13 -3.47
CA VAL A 326 -7.18 -15.32 -3.92
C VAL A 326 -7.64 -15.76 -5.30
N LEU A 327 -6.71 -15.94 -6.25
CA LEU A 327 -7.05 -16.31 -7.62
C LEU A 327 -7.65 -17.72 -7.72
N ASP A 328 -7.08 -18.69 -7.00
CA ASP A 328 -7.63 -20.05 -6.95
C ASP A 328 -9.03 -20.06 -6.31
N PHE A 329 -9.23 -19.24 -5.28
CA PHE A 329 -10.54 -19.09 -4.63
C PHE A 329 -11.59 -18.47 -5.57
N GLU A 330 -11.22 -17.43 -6.31
CA GLU A 330 -12.11 -16.77 -7.27
C GLU A 330 -12.47 -17.73 -8.42
N GLU A 331 -11.49 -18.42 -9.02
CA GLU A 331 -11.70 -19.37 -10.11
C GLU A 331 -12.63 -20.51 -9.71
N ILE A 332 -12.41 -21.14 -8.55
CA ILE A 332 -13.25 -22.23 -8.06
C ILE A 332 -14.67 -21.74 -7.78
N ASN A 333 -14.82 -20.56 -7.19
CA ASN A 333 -16.13 -19.99 -6.92
C ASN A 333 -16.88 -19.57 -8.18
N GLU A 334 -16.19 -19.10 -9.23
CA GLU A 334 -16.82 -18.81 -10.53
C GLU A 334 -17.32 -20.09 -11.18
N ASN A 335 -16.52 -21.14 -11.22
CA ASN A 335 -16.91 -22.45 -11.75
C ASN A 335 -18.15 -23.03 -11.02
N LEU A 336 -18.20 -22.92 -9.68
CA LEU A 336 -19.36 -23.39 -8.90
C LEU A 336 -20.63 -22.57 -9.17
N LYS A 337 -20.49 -21.25 -9.32
CA LYS A 337 -21.63 -20.37 -9.67
C LYS A 337 -22.22 -20.73 -11.04
N GLU A 338 -21.37 -21.07 -12.03
CA GLU A 338 -21.82 -21.54 -13.35
C GLU A 338 -22.57 -22.88 -13.25
N LEU A 339 -22.16 -23.78 -12.34
CA LEU A 339 -22.83 -25.05 -12.05
C LEU A 339 -24.08 -24.89 -11.18
N GLY A 340 -24.33 -23.70 -10.62
CA GLY A 340 -25.47 -23.45 -9.73
C GLY A 340 -25.29 -24.00 -8.30
N GLU A 341 -24.05 -24.30 -7.91
CA GLU A 341 -23.66 -24.77 -6.57
C GLU A 341 -23.33 -23.60 -5.64
N ARG A 342 -23.22 -23.86 -4.33
CA ARG A 342 -22.94 -22.84 -3.34
C ARG A 342 -21.43 -22.53 -3.29
N PRO A 343 -20.99 -21.30 -3.60
CA PRO A 343 -19.59 -20.92 -3.50
C PRO A 343 -19.11 -20.91 -2.05
N ALA A 344 -17.79 -21.03 -1.86
CA ALA A 344 -17.16 -20.81 -0.56
C ALA A 344 -17.19 -19.34 -0.17
N GLU A 345 -17.30 -19.08 1.14
CA GLU A 345 -17.15 -17.74 1.72
C GLU A 345 -15.82 -17.63 2.45
N GLY A 346 -15.13 -16.51 2.26
CA GLY A 346 -13.84 -16.26 2.90
C GLY A 346 -13.56 -14.79 3.08
N VAL A 347 -12.69 -14.50 4.03
CA VAL A 347 -12.23 -13.16 4.34
C VAL A 347 -10.77 -13.01 3.93
N GLN A 348 -10.48 -11.98 3.14
CA GLN A 348 -9.11 -11.69 2.75
C GLN A 348 -8.30 -11.28 3.97
N VAL A 349 -7.09 -11.83 4.08
CA VAL A 349 -6.19 -11.57 5.19
C VAL A 349 -4.92 -10.91 4.68
N MET A 350 -4.40 -10.01 5.47
CA MET A 350 -3.09 -9.42 5.24
C MET A 350 -2.06 -10.15 6.10
N LEU A 351 -1.05 -10.70 5.46
CA LEU A 351 0.05 -11.39 6.12
C LEU A 351 1.29 -10.49 6.11
N GLY A 352 2.04 -10.50 7.21
CA GLY A 352 3.38 -9.91 7.22
C GLY A 352 4.34 -10.74 6.38
N ILE A 353 5.40 -10.11 5.84
CA ILE A 353 6.39 -10.77 4.95
C ILE A 353 7.03 -12.03 5.52
N THR A 354 7.07 -12.17 6.85
CA THR A 354 7.59 -13.40 7.51
C THR A 354 6.61 -14.57 7.45
N LYS A 355 5.30 -14.30 7.24
CA LYS A 355 4.23 -15.31 7.24
C LYS A 355 3.56 -15.52 5.88
N ALA A 356 3.82 -14.60 4.93
CA ALA A 356 3.23 -14.58 3.58
C ALA A 356 3.75 -15.70 2.67
#